data_7fa37ba57d5710b4b59748ba88037ef0
#
_entry.id   7fa37ba57d5710b4b59748ba88037ef0
#
_cell.length_a   1.000
_cell.length_b   1.000
_cell.length_c   1.000
_cell.angle_alpha   90.00
_cell.angle_beta   90.00
_cell.angle_gamma   90.00
#
_symmetry.space_group_name_H-M   'P 1'
#
loop_
_entity.id
_entity.type
_entity.pdbx_description
1 polymer ?
#
loop_
_entity_poly.entity_id
_entity_poly.type
_entity_poly.pdbx_seq_one_letter_code
_entity_poly.pdbx_strand_id
1 'polypeptide(L)'
;MLQKMCRSLQTRVPEHLTAVRDALHDQDALRLREAAHKFYGVLSAFSTVAGDQAADLEDLAARGLLKEAPVVVEQLDRCATELARLAGGLTVETLRKQAEATDDPHRAAGP
;
A
#
# COMPACT_ATOMS: atom_id res chain seq x y z
N MET A 1 -13.97 -7.57 9.65
CA MET A 1 -12.79 -6.80 10.02
C MET A 1 -11.72 -6.87 8.99
N LEU A 2 -11.20 -8.04 8.70
CA LEU A 2 -10.14 -8.19 7.72
C LEU A 2 -10.56 -7.67 6.34
N GLN A 3 -11.75 -8.01 5.93
CA GLN A 3 -12.27 -7.57 4.65
C GLN A 3 -12.35 -6.05 4.55
N LYS A 4 -12.76 -5.42 5.63
CA LYS A 4 -12.87 -3.98 5.69
C LYS A 4 -11.50 -3.33 5.62
N MET A 5 -10.51 -3.92 6.28
CA MET A 5 -9.15 -3.41 6.24
C MET A 5 -8.54 -3.53 4.86
N CYS A 6 -8.76 -4.66 4.19
CA CYS A 6 -8.25 -4.86 2.84
C CYS A 6 -8.87 -3.88 1.86
N ARG A 7 -10.16 -3.63 2.01
CA ARG A 7 -10.85 -2.69 1.16
C ARG A 7 -10.35 -1.27 1.39
N SER A 8 -10.09 -0.93 2.64
CA SER A 8 -9.55 0.37 3.00
C SER A 8 -8.18 0.55 2.35
N LEU A 9 -7.34 -0.49 2.39
CA LEU A 9 -6.03 -0.44 1.78
C LEU A 9 -6.13 -0.22 0.27
N GLN A 10 -7.00 -0.96 -0.40
CA GLN A 10 -7.18 -0.83 -1.84
C GLN A 10 -7.65 0.55 -2.25
N THR A 11 -8.47 1.17 -1.43
CA THR A 11 -8.98 2.50 -1.72
C THR A 11 -7.96 3.58 -1.40
N ARG A 12 -7.25 3.41 -0.29
CA ARG A 12 -6.35 4.46 0.20
C ARG A 12 -5.01 4.50 -0.49
N VAL A 13 -4.50 3.35 -0.96
CA VAL A 13 -3.20 3.32 -1.61
C VAL A 13 -3.13 4.26 -2.82
N PRO A 14 -4.09 4.22 -3.77
CA PRO A 14 -4.02 5.14 -4.90
C PRO A 14 -4.09 6.60 -4.47
N GLU A 15 -4.90 6.91 -3.46
CA GLU A 15 -5.03 8.28 -2.99
C GLU A 15 -3.73 8.78 -2.39
N HIS A 16 -3.08 7.95 -1.57
CA HIS A 16 -1.82 8.34 -0.96
C HIS A 16 -0.69 8.45 -1.98
N LEU A 17 -0.68 7.56 -2.97
CA LEU A 17 0.31 7.64 -4.04
C LEU A 17 0.15 8.93 -4.83
N THR A 18 -1.09 9.31 -5.13
CA THR A 18 -1.35 10.57 -5.83
C THR A 18 -0.85 11.75 -5.02
N ALA A 19 -1.14 11.77 -3.72
CA ALA A 19 -0.70 12.86 -2.86
C ALA A 19 0.83 12.97 -2.82
N VAL A 20 1.51 11.83 -2.73
CA VAL A 20 2.97 11.78 -2.71
C VAL A 20 3.54 12.30 -4.04
N ARG A 21 3.00 11.81 -5.16
CA ARG A 21 3.51 12.22 -6.47
C ARG A 21 3.24 13.68 -6.76
N ASP A 22 2.09 14.20 -6.35
CA ASP A 22 1.76 15.60 -6.56
C ASP A 22 2.70 16.49 -5.74
N ALA A 23 2.94 16.13 -4.49
CA ALA A 23 3.84 16.92 -3.64
C ALA A 23 5.26 16.90 -4.20
N LEU A 24 5.71 15.76 -4.71
CA LEU A 24 7.03 15.66 -5.30
C LEU A 24 7.12 16.47 -6.59
N HIS A 25 6.09 16.40 -7.42
CA HIS A 25 6.03 17.18 -8.66
C HIS A 25 6.12 18.67 -8.37
N ASP A 26 5.43 19.12 -7.32
CA ASP A 26 5.42 20.52 -6.92
C ASP A 26 6.68 20.90 -6.14
N GLN A 27 7.59 19.97 -5.90
CA GLN A 27 8.81 20.19 -5.12
C GLN A 27 8.48 20.76 -3.73
N ASP A 28 7.38 20.31 -3.17
CA ASP A 28 6.93 20.78 -1.86
C ASP A 28 7.30 19.76 -0.79
N ALA A 29 8.45 20.00 -0.16
CA ALA A 29 9.01 19.07 0.82
C ALA A 29 8.08 18.85 2.02
N LEU A 30 7.42 19.90 2.48
CA LEU A 30 6.52 19.78 3.62
C LEU A 30 5.31 18.91 3.29
N ARG A 31 4.71 19.15 2.13
CA ARG A 31 3.58 18.33 1.69
C ARG A 31 3.99 16.89 1.47
N LEU A 32 5.18 16.69 0.89
CA LEU A 32 5.69 15.35 0.65
C LEU A 32 5.91 14.62 1.97
N ARG A 33 6.46 15.32 2.94
CA ARG A 33 6.67 14.74 4.26
C ARG A 33 5.36 14.32 4.89
N GLU A 34 4.36 15.19 4.84
CA GLU A 34 3.05 14.90 5.40
C GLU A 34 2.36 13.75 4.69
N ALA A 35 2.43 13.73 3.36
CA ALA A 35 1.83 12.67 2.57
C ALA A 35 2.50 11.32 2.89
N ALA A 36 3.82 11.31 2.99
CA ALA A 36 4.56 10.10 3.31
C ALA A 36 4.23 9.61 4.72
N HIS A 37 4.08 10.53 5.66
CA HIS A 37 3.74 10.16 7.03
C HIS A 37 2.36 9.49 7.11
N LYS A 38 1.39 10.05 6.42
CA LYS A 38 0.05 9.47 6.38
C LYS A 38 0.06 8.10 5.71
N PHE A 39 0.84 7.98 4.65
CA PHE A 39 0.96 6.72 3.94
C PHE A 39 1.63 5.66 4.83
N TYR A 40 2.64 6.08 5.58
CA TYR A 40 3.30 5.21 6.54
C TYR A 40 2.26 4.61 7.51
N GLY A 41 1.37 5.46 8.04
CA GLY A 41 0.35 5.00 8.97
C GLY A 41 -0.54 3.91 8.39
N VAL A 42 -0.86 4.02 7.11
CA VAL A 42 -1.69 3.02 6.44
C VAL A 42 -0.89 1.76 6.16
N LEU A 43 0.31 1.92 5.58
CA LEU A 43 1.09 0.77 5.12
C LEU A 43 1.66 -0.06 6.25
N SER A 44 2.09 0.58 7.33
CA SER A 44 2.74 -0.14 8.43
C SER A 44 1.78 -1.10 9.12
N ALA A 45 0.49 -0.88 9.00
CA ALA A 45 -0.51 -1.79 9.56
C ALA A 45 -0.56 -3.11 8.80
N PHE A 46 -0.05 -3.14 7.56
CA PHE A 46 -0.10 -4.31 6.71
C PHE A 46 1.26 -4.89 6.39
N SER A 47 2.29 -4.06 6.32
CA SER A 47 3.61 -4.51 5.90
C SER A 47 4.68 -3.62 6.49
N THR A 48 5.63 -4.23 7.20
CA THR A 48 6.78 -3.52 7.74
C THR A 48 7.64 -2.98 6.61
N VAL A 49 7.82 -3.76 5.55
CA VAL A 49 8.65 -3.34 4.42
C VAL A 49 8.07 -2.10 3.75
N ALA A 50 6.77 -2.12 3.47
CA ALA A 50 6.12 -0.99 2.83
C ALA A 50 6.13 0.24 3.75
N GLY A 51 5.90 0.02 5.04
CA GLY A 51 5.96 1.09 6.02
C GLY A 51 7.33 1.72 6.08
N ASP A 52 8.38 0.89 6.07
CA ASP A 52 9.76 1.39 6.11
C ASP A 52 10.07 2.26 4.90
N GLN A 53 9.57 1.91 3.74
CA GLN A 53 9.79 2.72 2.54
C GLN A 53 9.09 4.08 2.65
N ALA A 54 7.90 4.10 3.20
CA ALA A 54 7.21 5.36 3.44
C ALA A 54 7.94 6.21 4.48
N ALA A 55 8.50 5.57 5.49
CA ALA A 55 9.31 6.28 6.50
C ALA A 55 10.58 6.86 5.88
N ASP A 56 11.22 6.13 4.97
CA ASP A 56 12.39 6.63 4.27
C ASP A 56 12.05 7.86 3.45
N LEU A 57 10.90 7.83 2.78
CA LEU A 57 10.45 8.98 1.99
C LEU A 57 10.17 10.17 2.89
N GLU A 58 9.55 9.94 4.02
CA GLU A 58 9.29 10.99 5.00
C GLU A 58 10.59 11.63 5.46
N ASP A 59 11.60 10.81 5.73
CA ASP A 59 12.91 11.29 6.17
C ASP A 59 13.58 12.13 5.09
N LEU A 60 13.56 11.68 3.85
CA LEU A 60 14.13 12.43 2.75
C LEU A 60 13.44 13.79 2.61
N ALA A 61 12.12 13.81 2.71
CA ALA A 61 11.37 15.04 2.61
C ALA A 61 11.70 15.99 3.78
N ALA A 62 11.86 15.43 4.98
CA ALA A 62 12.21 16.23 6.15
C ALA A 62 13.58 16.88 6.01
N ARG A 63 14.48 16.21 5.30
CA ARG A 63 15.83 16.73 5.04
C ARG A 63 15.91 17.60 3.80
N GLY A 64 14.82 17.71 3.05
CA GLY A 64 14.82 18.47 1.81
C GLY A 64 15.55 17.79 0.67
N LEU A 65 15.79 16.48 0.77
CA LEU A 65 16.54 15.74 -0.24
C LEU A 65 15.62 15.25 -1.35
N LEU A 66 14.96 16.19 -2.02
CA LEU A 66 13.95 15.84 -3.01
C LEU A 66 14.53 15.19 -4.26
N LYS A 67 15.81 15.36 -4.51
CA LYS A 67 16.45 14.72 -5.66
C LYS A 67 16.54 13.22 -5.50
N GLU A 68 16.57 12.75 -4.27
CA GLU A 68 16.66 11.32 -3.99
C GLU A 68 15.29 10.70 -3.82
N ALA A 69 14.26 11.52 -3.67
CA ALA A 69 12.91 11.04 -3.45
C ALA A 69 12.33 10.22 -4.60
N PRO A 70 12.57 10.55 -5.88
CA PRO A 70 11.95 9.79 -6.97
C PRO A 70 12.21 8.29 -6.92
N VAL A 71 13.43 7.89 -6.55
CA VAL A 71 13.77 6.46 -6.46
C VAL A 71 12.94 5.78 -5.39
N VAL A 72 12.81 6.43 -4.23
CA VAL A 72 12.04 5.88 -3.12
C VAL A 72 10.55 5.87 -3.47
N VAL A 73 10.07 6.91 -4.16
CA VAL A 73 8.67 6.95 -4.59
C VAL A 73 8.36 5.80 -5.55
N GLU A 74 9.27 5.48 -6.47
CA GLU A 74 9.06 4.36 -7.38
C GLU A 74 9.03 3.03 -6.63
N GLN A 75 9.93 2.84 -5.68
CA GLN A 75 9.95 1.63 -4.87
C GLN A 75 8.69 1.52 -4.03
N LEU A 76 8.27 2.63 -3.45
CA LEU A 76 7.07 2.68 -2.63
C LEU A 76 5.83 2.38 -3.48
N ASP A 77 5.77 2.94 -4.68
CA ASP A 77 4.66 2.70 -5.59
C ASP A 77 4.53 1.21 -5.89
N ARG A 78 5.63 0.56 -6.25
CA ARG A 78 5.61 -0.87 -6.55
C ARG A 78 5.18 -1.68 -5.34
N CYS A 79 5.75 -1.37 -4.20
CA CYS A 79 5.47 -2.11 -2.98
C CYS A 79 4.02 -1.93 -2.55
N ALA A 80 3.54 -0.70 -2.55
CA ALA A 80 2.18 -0.40 -2.13
C ALA A 80 1.15 -0.95 -3.10
N THR A 81 1.43 -0.84 -4.40
CA THR A 81 0.53 -1.37 -5.43
C THR A 81 0.43 -2.88 -5.32
N GLU A 82 1.57 -3.54 -5.11
CA GLU A 82 1.59 -4.99 -4.95
C GLU A 82 0.83 -5.40 -3.69
N LEU A 83 1.00 -4.66 -2.61
CA LEU A 83 0.31 -4.94 -1.36
C LEU A 83 -1.21 -4.81 -1.54
N ALA A 84 -1.64 -3.76 -2.22
CA ALA A 84 -3.07 -3.56 -2.49
C ALA A 84 -3.62 -4.67 -3.38
N ARG A 85 -2.83 -5.10 -4.36
CA ARG A 85 -3.22 -6.19 -5.25
C ARG A 85 -3.37 -7.48 -4.48
N LEU A 86 -2.43 -7.77 -3.59
CA LEU A 86 -2.47 -8.98 -2.78
C LEU A 86 -3.65 -8.94 -1.80
N ALA A 87 -3.94 -7.77 -1.25
CA ALA A 87 -5.09 -7.64 -0.35
C ALA A 87 -6.40 -7.94 -1.09
N GLY A 88 -6.53 -7.45 -2.31
CA GLY A 88 -7.71 -7.73 -3.12
C GLY A 88 -7.81 -9.20 -3.48
N GLY A 89 -6.70 -9.79 -3.89
CA GLY A 89 -6.64 -11.19 -4.22
C GLY A 89 -6.96 -12.06 -3.01
N LEU A 90 -6.44 -11.68 -1.87
CA LEU A 90 -6.66 -12.43 -0.65
C LEU A 90 -8.15 -12.44 -0.28
N THR A 91 -8.81 -11.30 -0.40
CA THR A 91 -10.22 -11.21 -0.09
C THR A 91 -11.05 -12.11 -1.00
N VAL A 92 -10.79 -12.05 -2.30
CA VAL A 92 -11.51 -12.86 -3.27
C VAL A 92 -11.22 -14.34 -3.05
N GLU A 93 -9.96 -14.68 -2.80
CA GLU A 93 -9.58 -16.06 -2.55
C GLU A 93 -10.27 -16.62 -1.32
N THR A 94 -10.37 -15.84 -0.27
CA THR A 94 -11.01 -16.27 0.96
C THR A 94 -12.48 -16.59 0.70
N LEU A 95 -13.18 -15.74 -0.01
CA LEU A 95 -14.59 -15.97 -0.33
C LEU A 95 -14.76 -17.18 -1.22
N ARG A 96 -13.89 -17.33 -2.19
CA ARG A 96 -13.95 -18.44 -3.13
C ARG A 96 -13.72 -19.77 -2.39
N LYS A 97 -12.76 -19.79 -1.51
CA LYS A 97 -12.46 -21.01 -0.74
C LYS A 97 -13.62 -21.40 0.14
N GLN A 98 -14.28 -20.45 0.73
CA GLN A 98 -15.45 -20.75 1.55
C GLN A 98 -16.56 -21.36 0.74
N ALA A 99 -16.80 -20.81 -0.45
CA ALA A 99 -17.83 -21.32 -1.33
C ALA A 99 -17.49 -22.74 -1.79
N GLU A 100 -16.25 -22.95 -2.15
CA GLU A 100 -15.81 -24.26 -2.62
C GLU A 100 -15.86 -25.31 -1.52
N ALA A 101 -15.48 -24.93 -0.35
CA ALA A 101 -15.49 -25.85 0.77
C ALA A 101 -16.91 -26.28 1.11
N THR A 102 -17.85 -25.38 0.95
CA THR A 102 -19.25 -25.68 1.20
C THR A 102 -19.81 -26.57 0.11
N ASP A 103 -19.43 -26.29 -1.12
CA ASP A 103 -19.94 -26.99 -2.27
C ASP A 103 -19.34 -28.37 -2.44
N ASP A 104 -18.05 -28.48 -2.21
CA ASP A 104 -17.36 -29.73 -2.42
C ASP A 104 -16.24 -29.87 -1.46
N PRO A 105 -16.46 -30.57 -0.41
CA PRO A 105 -15.49 -30.68 0.62
C PRO A 105 -14.18 -31.27 0.21
N HIS A 106 -14.11 -32.02 -0.85
CA HIS A 106 -12.84 -32.56 -1.14
C HIS A 106 -12.19 -31.99 -2.33
N ARG A 107 -12.80 -30.98 -2.92
CA ARG A 107 -12.23 -30.44 -3.97
C ARG A 107 -11.05 -29.72 -3.69
N ALA A 108 -10.43 -29.99 -2.78
CA ALA A 108 -9.29 -29.31 -2.48
C ALA A 108 -8.51 -29.04 -3.68
N ALA A 109 -8.62 -29.90 -4.52
CA ALA A 109 -7.92 -29.72 -5.68
C ALA A 109 -8.52 -28.74 -6.48
N GLY A 110 -9.62 -28.74 -6.39
CA GLY A 110 -10.20 -27.93 -7.24
C GLY A 110 -9.92 -26.78 -7.00
N PRO A 111 -9.93 -26.48 -7.24
CA PRO A 111 -9.55 -25.54 -7.67
C PRO A 111 -8.64 -25.17 -7.49
#